data_18a5aeb0a4db2b888f020c8e57526fcd
#
_entry.id   18a5aeb0a4db2b888f020c8e57526fcd
#
_cell.length_a   1.000
_cell.length_b   1.000
_cell.length_c   1.000
_cell.angle_alpha   90.00
_cell.angle_beta   90.00
_cell.angle_gamma   90.00
#
_symmetry.space_group_name_H-M   'P 1'
#
loop_
_entity.id
_entity.type
_entity.pdbx_description
1 polymer ?
#
loop_
_entity_poly.entity_id
_entity_poly.type
_entity_poly.pdbx_seq_one_letter_code
_entity_poly.pdbx_strand_id
1 'polypeptide(L)'
;GPHVHHAYVQQGEDARARLLQASGYAPMRYFFEMLNTELHAAPHFPMPEGLELRPVLPEHYRTIWDAYHTAFEDHWGMAPPTPQDYDAWLGSRVFQPARWQVAWAGEEVAGQVRTFINEDENFHLSRSRGYTEFIGVGRKWRRRGLARALIARSLRLLADEGVAESALAVDGENLTGANRVYADCGFQVVKRNAIYRKPLEV
;
A
#
# COMPACT_ATOMS: atom_id res chain seq x y z
N GLY A 1 -21.55 -15.99 4.24
CA GLY A 1 -20.96 -15.81 5.56
C GLY A 1 -21.83 -14.88 6.40
N PRO A 2 -21.64 -14.79 7.73
CA PRO A 2 -22.44 -13.92 8.57
C PRO A 2 -22.24 -12.46 8.14
N HIS A 3 -23.32 -11.69 8.05
CA HIS A 3 -23.26 -10.27 7.81
C HIS A 3 -22.71 -9.55 9.04
N VAL A 4 -21.84 -8.56 8.82
CA VAL A 4 -21.19 -7.82 9.90
C VAL A 4 -21.13 -6.34 9.58
N HIS A 5 -21.22 -5.50 10.62
CA HIS A 5 -20.92 -4.08 10.50
C HIS A 5 -19.46 -3.82 10.82
N HIS A 6 -18.80 -3.01 10.00
CA HIS A 6 -17.48 -2.47 10.28
C HIS A 6 -17.55 -0.96 10.50
N ALA A 7 -16.78 -0.46 11.45
CA ALA A 7 -16.60 0.96 11.68
C ALA A 7 -15.10 1.25 11.84
N TYR A 8 -14.65 2.38 11.29
CA TYR A 8 -13.27 2.82 11.40
C TYR A 8 -13.15 3.87 12.50
N VAL A 9 -12.07 3.75 13.28
CA VAL A 9 -11.71 4.71 14.33
C VAL A 9 -10.26 5.12 14.11
N GLN A 10 -10.02 6.42 13.97
CA GLN A 10 -8.66 6.95 13.90
C GLN A 10 -8.08 7.11 15.30
N GLN A 11 -6.76 7.05 15.40
CA GLN A 11 -6.07 7.35 16.66
C GLN A 11 -6.45 8.75 17.14
N GLY A 12 -6.86 8.84 18.42
CA GLY A 12 -7.33 10.09 19.04
C GLY A 12 -8.85 10.29 19.03
N GLU A 13 -9.62 9.48 18.29
CA GLU A 13 -11.09 9.50 18.32
C GLU A 13 -11.67 8.68 19.50
N ASP A 14 -11.20 8.94 20.72
CA ASP A 14 -11.57 8.14 21.90
C ASP A 14 -13.07 8.15 22.22
N ALA A 15 -13.75 9.27 21.96
CA ALA A 15 -15.20 9.36 22.14
C ALA A 15 -15.94 8.43 21.18
N ARG A 16 -15.50 8.36 19.93
CA ARG A 16 -16.06 7.46 18.92
C ARG A 16 -15.79 6.00 19.28
N ALA A 17 -14.58 5.68 19.72
CA ALA A 17 -14.23 4.34 20.19
C ALA A 17 -15.15 3.88 21.34
N ARG A 18 -15.34 4.73 22.37
CA ARG A 18 -16.24 4.43 23.49
C ARG A 18 -17.70 4.25 23.05
N LEU A 19 -18.19 5.10 22.14
CA LEU A 19 -19.54 4.98 21.60
C LEU A 19 -19.75 3.65 20.87
N LEU A 20 -18.80 3.26 20.02
CA LEU A 20 -18.84 1.98 19.31
C LEU A 20 -18.83 0.79 20.29
N GLN A 21 -17.95 0.82 21.29
CA GLN A 21 -17.89 -0.23 22.32
C GLN A 21 -19.21 -0.34 23.11
N ALA A 22 -19.78 0.80 23.54
CA ALA A 22 -21.08 0.84 24.19
C ALA A 22 -22.22 0.32 23.29
N SER A 23 -22.07 0.42 21.98
CA SER A 23 -23.00 -0.10 20.96
C SER A 23 -22.74 -1.56 20.57
N GLY A 24 -21.85 -2.27 21.28
CA GLY A 24 -21.56 -3.69 21.06
C GLY A 24 -20.55 -3.98 19.96
N TYR A 25 -19.80 -2.98 19.49
CA TYR A 25 -18.68 -3.20 18.60
C TYR A 25 -17.40 -3.53 19.39
N ALA A 26 -16.58 -4.43 18.87
CA ALA A 26 -15.26 -4.75 19.40
C ALA A 26 -14.16 -4.40 18.42
N PRO A 27 -12.99 -3.94 18.89
CA PRO A 27 -11.83 -3.75 18.01
C PRO A 27 -11.40 -5.11 17.44
N MET A 28 -11.18 -5.17 16.14
CA MET A 28 -10.91 -6.41 15.44
C MET A 28 -9.54 -6.42 14.77
N ARG A 29 -9.12 -5.27 14.21
CA ARG A 29 -7.89 -5.16 13.46
C ARG A 29 -7.34 -3.74 13.52
N TYR A 30 -6.01 -3.63 13.42
CA TYR A 30 -5.33 -2.35 13.43
C TYR A 30 -4.60 -2.11 12.12
N PHE A 31 -4.58 -0.85 11.69
CA PHE A 31 -3.83 -0.38 10.54
C PHE A 31 -2.90 0.74 10.98
N PHE A 32 -1.70 0.75 10.45
CA PHE A 32 -0.74 1.81 10.67
C PHE A 32 -0.67 2.71 9.45
N GLU A 33 -0.70 4.02 9.68
CA GLU A 33 -0.20 5.00 8.72
C GLU A 33 1.28 5.20 9.04
N MET A 34 2.13 5.05 8.04
CA MET A 34 3.56 5.23 8.17
C MET A 34 4.02 6.35 7.24
N LEU A 35 4.97 7.15 7.72
CA LEU A 35 5.59 8.25 6.98
C LEU A 35 7.09 8.06 6.88
N ASN A 36 7.66 8.49 5.75
CA ASN A 36 9.07 8.76 5.57
C ASN A 36 9.22 10.24 5.17
N THR A 37 9.94 11.04 5.96
CA THR A 37 10.22 12.47 5.73
C THR A 37 11.65 12.70 5.24
N GLU A 38 12.44 11.64 5.08
CA GLU A 38 13.86 11.71 4.69
C GLU A 38 14.08 10.98 3.35
N LEU A 39 13.31 11.36 2.32
CA LEU A 39 13.27 10.65 1.04
C LEU A 39 14.65 10.55 0.38
N HIS A 40 15.48 11.60 0.47
CA HIS A 40 16.86 11.62 -0.06
C HIS A 40 17.78 10.67 0.69
N ALA A 41 17.49 10.34 1.94
CA ALA A 41 18.26 9.40 2.75
C ALA A 41 17.82 7.94 2.57
N ALA A 42 16.90 7.67 1.64
CA ALA A 42 16.42 6.32 1.38
C ALA A 42 17.59 5.35 1.09
N PRO A 43 17.72 4.24 1.84
CA PRO A 43 18.81 3.30 1.67
C PRO A 43 18.86 2.74 0.25
N HIS A 44 20.07 2.42 -0.22
CA HIS A 44 20.23 1.72 -1.48
C HIS A 44 20.09 0.20 -1.27
N PHE A 45 19.14 -0.40 -1.97
CA PHE A 45 18.99 -1.85 -2.02
C PHE A 45 19.18 -2.32 -3.47
N PRO A 46 20.07 -3.29 -3.72
CA PRO A 46 20.27 -3.84 -5.06
C PRO A 46 19.01 -4.59 -5.53
N MET A 47 18.76 -4.56 -6.83
CA MET A 47 17.76 -5.42 -7.44
C MET A 47 18.24 -6.88 -7.35
N PRO A 48 17.35 -7.83 -6.99
CA PRO A 48 17.69 -9.25 -7.04
C PRO A 48 18.08 -9.68 -8.47
N GLU A 49 19.06 -10.59 -8.55
CA GLU A 49 19.51 -11.14 -9.82
C GLU A 49 18.38 -11.76 -10.64
N GLY A 50 18.42 -11.56 -11.96
CA GLY A 50 17.40 -12.04 -12.89
C GLY A 50 16.13 -11.22 -12.93
N LEU A 51 16.10 -10.07 -12.25
CA LEU A 51 14.98 -9.12 -12.28
C LEU A 51 15.42 -7.78 -12.87
N GLU A 52 14.56 -7.20 -13.68
CA GLU A 52 14.78 -5.89 -14.29
C GLU A 52 13.59 -4.97 -14.07
N LEU A 53 13.85 -3.67 -14.07
CA LEU A 53 12.81 -2.64 -14.11
C LEU A 53 12.57 -2.23 -15.55
N ARG A 54 11.31 -2.11 -15.93
CA ARG A 54 10.90 -1.61 -17.23
C ARG A 54 9.91 -0.45 -17.06
N PRO A 55 9.91 0.53 -17.98
CA PRO A 55 8.82 1.49 -18.06
C PRO A 55 7.48 0.77 -18.19
N VAL A 56 6.47 1.30 -17.51
CA VAL A 56 5.12 0.73 -17.58
C VAL A 56 4.41 1.29 -18.81
N LEU A 57 3.98 0.40 -19.69
CA LEU A 57 3.25 0.71 -20.93
C LEU A 57 1.80 0.22 -20.81
N PRO A 58 0.87 0.75 -21.62
CA PRO A 58 -0.55 0.37 -21.55
C PRO A 58 -0.79 -1.13 -21.67
N GLU A 59 -0.05 -1.83 -22.51
CA GLU A 59 -0.13 -3.28 -22.69
C GLU A 59 0.24 -4.08 -21.44
N HIS A 60 0.96 -3.46 -20.49
CA HIS A 60 1.36 -4.08 -19.22
C HIS A 60 0.27 -4.01 -18.14
N TYR A 61 -0.73 -3.13 -18.28
CA TYR A 61 -1.66 -2.82 -17.19
C TYR A 61 -2.40 -4.06 -16.67
N ARG A 62 -2.87 -4.91 -17.58
CA ARG A 62 -3.59 -6.12 -17.18
C ARG A 62 -2.70 -7.09 -16.40
N THR A 63 -1.48 -7.33 -16.89
CA THR A 63 -0.51 -8.21 -16.23
C THR A 63 -0.12 -7.68 -14.84
N ILE A 64 0.06 -6.36 -14.69
CA ILE A 64 0.37 -5.70 -13.41
C ILE A 64 -0.82 -5.81 -12.45
N TRP A 65 -2.04 -5.64 -12.93
CA TRP A 65 -3.26 -5.81 -12.15
C TRP A 65 -3.40 -7.24 -11.61
N ASP A 66 -3.30 -8.22 -12.49
CA ASP A 66 -3.46 -9.63 -12.13
C ASP A 66 -2.36 -10.10 -11.15
N ALA A 67 -1.11 -9.66 -11.37
CA ALA A 67 0.00 -9.95 -10.46
C ALA A 67 -0.22 -9.36 -9.05
N TYR A 68 -0.82 -8.17 -8.94
CA TYR A 68 -1.17 -7.59 -7.65
C TYR A 68 -2.20 -8.46 -6.92
N HIS A 69 -3.29 -8.81 -7.58
CA HIS A 69 -4.35 -9.62 -6.96
C HIS A 69 -3.85 -11.01 -6.56
N THR A 70 -3.02 -11.64 -7.39
CA THR A 70 -2.36 -12.92 -7.05
C THR A 70 -1.44 -12.79 -5.83
N ALA A 71 -0.69 -11.68 -5.71
CA ALA A 71 0.18 -11.45 -4.56
C ALA A 71 -0.59 -11.22 -3.25
N PHE A 72 -1.84 -10.75 -3.35
CA PHE A 72 -2.70 -10.40 -2.21
C PHE A 72 -3.87 -11.37 -1.97
N GLU A 73 -3.95 -12.50 -2.69
CA GLU A 73 -5.09 -13.43 -2.56
C GLU A 73 -5.29 -13.97 -1.13
N ASP A 74 -4.21 -14.05 -0.32
CA ASP A 74 -4.27 -14.45 1.09
C ASP A 74 -4.42 -13.26 2.06
N HIS A 75 -4.54 -12.03 1.54
CA HIS A 75 -4.63 -10.85 2.39
C HIS A 75 -6.03 -10.72 2.97
N TRP A 76 -6.09 -10.35 4.25
CA TRP A 76 -7.37 -10.12 4.91
C TRP A 76 -8.21 -9.07 4.18
N GLY A 77 -9.48 -9.38 3.94
CA GLY A 77 -10.43 -8.48 3.28
C GLY A 77 -10.34 -8.43 1.75
N MET A 78 -9.39 -9.16 1.14
CA MET A 78 -9.34 -9.27 -0.32
C MET A 78 -10.45 -10.18 -0.82
N ALA A 79 -11.18 -9.71 -1.83
CA ALA A 79 -12.11 -10.48 -2.64
C ALA A 79 -11.56 -10.61 -4.07
N PRO A 80 -11.93 -11.65 -4.82
CA PRO A 80 -11.61 -11.72 -6.24
C PRO A 80 -12.11 -10.47 -6.97
N PRO A 81 -11.26 -9.80 -7.77
CA PRO A 81 -11.66 -8.59 -8.46
C PRO A 81 -12.65 -8.89 -9.60
N THR A 82 -13.54 -7.95 -9.83
CA THR A 82 -14.49 -7.97 -10.95
C THR A 82 -13.96 -7.19 -12.15
N PRO A 83 -14.51 -7.35 -13.36
CA PRO A 83 -14.19 -6.49 -14.51
C PRO A 83 -14.40 -4.99 -14.21
N GLN A 84 -15.47 -4.66 -13.47
CA GLN A 84 -15.78 -3.28 -13.06
C GLN A 84 -14.71 -2.69 -12.14
N ASP A 85 -14.09 -3.50 -11.28
CA ASP A 85 -12.98 -3.05 -10.42
C ASP A 85 -11.74 -2.69 -11.26
N TYR A 86 -11.48 -3.44 -12.34
CA TYR A 86 -10.40 -3.12 -13.28
C TYR A 86 -10.64 -1.81 -14.01
N ASP A 87 -11.85 -1.58 -14.52
CA ASP A 87 -12.22 -0.34 -15.20
C ASP A 87 -12.16 0.86 -14.24
N ALA A 88 -12.65 0.71 -13.01
CA ALA A 88 -12.55 1.72 -11.97
C ALA A 88 -11.09 2.05 -11.61
N TRP A 89 -10.21 1.03 -11.58
CA TRP A 89 -8.78 1.24 -11.35
C TRP A 89 -8.13 2.05 -12.47
N LEU A 90 -8.43 1.76 -13.74
CA LEU A 90 -7.92 2.53 -14.88
C LEU A 90 -8.36 4.00 -14.84
N GLY A 91 -9.60 4.26 -14.39
CA GLY A 91 -10.16 5.61 -14.25
C GLY A 91 -9.79 6.33 -12.95
N SER A 92 -9.01 5.71 -12.07
CA SER A 92 -8.65 6.28 -10.78
C SER A 92 -7.73 7.50 -10.91
N ARG A 93 -7.96 8.54 -10.10
CA ARG A 93 -7.07 9.71 -10.01
C ARG A 93 -5.64 9.37 -9.57
N VAL A 94 -5.47 8.24 -8.86
CA VAL A 94 -4.16 7.74 -8.42
C VAL A 94 -3.53 6.76 -9.42
N PHE A 95 -4.12 6.61 -10.61
CA PHE A 95 -3.58 5.83 -11.71
C PHE A 95 -2.45 6.61 -12.40
N GLN A 96 -1.24 6.47 -11.93
CA GLN A 96 -0.07 7.23 -12.38
C GLN A 96 1.07 6.28 -12.79
N PRO A 97 0.93 5.49 -13.87
CA PRO A 97 1.85 4.40 -14.23
C PRO A 97 3.29 4.86 -14.49
N ALA A 98 3.50 6.12 -14.84
CA ALA A 98 4.86 6.67 -15.01
C ALA A 98 5.68 6.68 -13.71
N ARG A 99 5.01 6.66 -12.55
CA ARG A 99 5.65 6.63 -11.22
C ARG A 99 5.80 5.22 -10.64
N TRP A 100 5.23 4.20 -11.26
CA TRP A 100 5.27 2.86 -10.70
C TRP A 100 6.63 2.20 -10.85
N GLN A 101 7.04 1.46 -9.84
CA GLN A 101 8.24 0.65 -9.86
C GLN A 101 7.80 -0.81 -10.03
N VAL A 102 7.98 -1.34 -11.24
CA VAL A 102 7.57 -2.72 -11.58
C VAL A 102 8.78 -3.53 -11.98
N ALA A 103 9.02 -4.62 -11.27
CA ALA A 103 10.09 -5.55 -11.55
C ALA A 103 9.58 -6.75 -12.34
N TRP A 104 10.32 -7.12 -13.37
CA TRP A 104 9.99 -8.19 -14.31
C TRP A 104 11.03 -9.31 -14.28
N ALA A 105 10.56 -10.52 -14.48
CA ALA A 105 11.37 -11.71 -14.77
C ALA A 105 10.88 -12.27 -16.12
N GLY A 106 11.55 -11.89 -17.21
CA GLY A 106 10.99 -12.08 -18.55
C GLY A 106 9.67 -11.34 -18.69
N GLU A 107 8.57 -12.03 -19.01
CA GLU A 107 7.24 -11.43 -19.16
C GLU A 107 6.39 -11.48 -17.88
N GLU A 108 6.94 -11.97 -16.79
CA GLU A 108 6.23 -12.08 -15.53
C GLU A 108 6.54 -10.89 -14.61
N VAL A 109 5.49 -10.32 -13.99
CA VAL A 109 5.66 -9.31 -12.92
C VAL A 109 6.10 -10.01 -11.65
N ALA A 110 7.35 -9.79 -11.25
CA ALA A 110 7.94 -10.34 -10.03
C ALA A 110 7.51 -9.55 -8.79
N GLY A 111 7.32 -8.24 -8.94
CA GLY A 111 6.86 -7.37 -7.87
C GLY A 111 6.61 -5.96 -8.36
N GLN A 112 5.87 -5.20 -7.58
CA GLN A 112 5.46 -3.84 -7.91
C GLN A 112 5.29 -2.96 -6.69
N VAL A 113 5.49 -1.67 -6.88
CA VAL A 113 5.09 -0.57 -5.99
C VAL A 113 4.41 0.48 -6.86
N ARG A 114 3.18 0.83 -6.54
CA ARG A 114 2.45 1.86 -7.27
C ARG A 114 2.54 3.17 -6.51
N THR A 115 3.45 4.01 -6.97
CA THR A 115 3.67 5.35 -6.42
C THR A 115 2.74 6.33 -7.07
N PHE A 116 2.17 7.24 -6.29
CA PHE A 116 1.32 8.32 -6.80
C PHE A 116 1.41 9.56 -5.93
N ILE A 117 0.99 10.69 -6.48
CA ILE A 117 0.81 11.96 -5.77
C ILE A 117 -0.66 12.35 -5.91
N ASN A 118 -1.30 12.66 -4.79
CA ASN A 118 -2.66 13.20 -4.78
C ASN A 118 -2.57 14.73 -4.65
N GLU A 119 -2.54 15.42 -5.78
CA GLU A 119 -2.38 16.87 -5.85
C GLU A 119 -3.52 17.63 -5.16
N ASP A 120 -4.77 17.16 -5.35
CA ASP A 120 -5.94 17.76 -4.69
C ASP A 120 -5.80 17.70 -3.16
N GLU A 121 -5.38 16.57 -2.64
CA GLU A 121 -5.17 16.37 -1.21
C GLU A 121 -4.01 17.22 -0.68
N ASN A 122 -2.91 17.28 -1.43
CA ASN A 122 -1.76 18.12 -1.09
C ASN A 122 -2.13 19.59 -1.03
N PHE A 123 -2.91 20.06 -1.99
CA PHE A 123 -3.42 21.42 -2.01
C PHE A 123 -4.31 21.71 -0.79
N HIS A 124 -5.32 20.87 -0.53
CA HIS A 124 -6.26 21.08 0.57
C HIS A 124 -5.62 21.00 1.96
N LEU A 125 -4.59 20.17 2.12
CA LEU A 125 -3.90 19.96 3.38
C LEU A 125 -2.59 20.76 3.51
N SER A 126 -2.29 21.62 2.52
CA SER A 126 -1.08 22.46 2.46
C SER A 126 0.19 21.66 2.75
N ARG A 127 0.35 20.50 2.08
CA ARG A 127 1.50 19.60 2.25
C ARG A 127 2.06 19.14 0.90
N SER A 128 3.25 18.53 0.91
CA SER A 128 3.87 17.91 -0.27
C SER A 128 4.11 16.43 0.03
N ARG A 129 3.10 15.60 -0.23
CA ARG A 129 3.09 14.16 0.08
C ARG A 129 2.90 13.33 -1.19
N GLY A 130 3.76 12.33 -1.35
CA GLY A 130 3.54 11.22 -2.26
C GLY A 130 3.16 9.94 -1.47
N TYR A 131 2.72 8.95 -2.19
CA TYR A 131 2.31 7.67 -1.62
C TYR A 131 3.13 6.55 -2.25
N THR A 132 3.67 5.67 -1.41
CA THR A 132 4.37 4.46 -1.80
C THR A 132 3.50 3.28 -1.39
N GLU A 133 2.56 2.89 -2.25
CA GLU A 133 1.50 1.93 -1.90
C GLU A 133 1.38 0.79 -2.90
N PHE A 134 0.38 -0.08 -2.69
CA PHE A 134 0.11 -1.26 -3.52
C PHE A 134 1.37 -2.12 -3.72
N ILE A 135 2.11 -2.33 -2.64
CA ILE A 135 3.40 -3.03 -2.63
C ILE A 135 3.15 -4.53 -2.66
N GLY A 136 3.34 -5.14 -3.79
CA GLY A 136 3.12 -6.57 -4.00
C GLY A 136 4.37 -7.28 -4.52
N VAL A 137 4.70 -8.44 -3.95
CA VAL A 137 5.77 -9.32 -4.43
C VAL A 137 5.23 -10.73 -4.59
N GLY A 138 5.33 -11.27 -5.80
CA GLY A 138 4.92 -12.63 -6.11
C GLY A 138 5.60 -13.66 -5.21
N ARG A 139 4.88 -14.71 -4.78
CA ARG A 139 5.33 -15.66 -3.74
C ARG A 139 6.75 -16.21 -4.01
N LYS A 140 7.06 -16.58 -5.24
CA LYS A 140 8.37 -17.14 -5.62
C LYS A 140 9.52 -16.13 -5.59
N TRP A 141 9.20 -14.81 -5.50
CA TRP A 141 10.17 -13.73 -5.48
C TRP A 141 10.35 -13.12 -4.08
N ARG A 142 9.56 -13.58 -3.09
CA ARG A 142 9.65 -13.11 -1.70
C ARG A 142 10.98 -13.46 -1.06
N ARG A 143 11.34 -12.75 0.02
CA ARG A 143 12.54 -12.99 0.84
C ARG A 143 13.88 -12.77 0.09
N ARG A 144 13.86 -12.13 -1.07
CA ARG A 144 15.03 -11.83 -1.90
C ARG A 144 15.43 -10.34 -1.87
N GLY A 145 14.78 -9.51 -1.03
CA GLY A 145 15.04 -8.06 -0.95
C GLY A 145 14.27 -7.21 -1.96
N LEU A 146 13.47 -7.80 -2.86
CA LEU A 146 12.79 -7.09 -3.95
C LEU A 146 11.90 -5.94 -3.44
N ALA A 147 11.08 -6.16 -2.41
CA ALA A 147 10.22 -5.10 -1.87
C ALA A 147 11.03 -3.87 -1.44
N ARG A 148 12.15 -4.06 -0.71
CA ARG A 148 13.03 -2.96 -0.29
C ARG A 148 13.63 -2.21 -1.49
N ALA A 149 14.07 -2.93 -2.51
CA ALA A 149 14.64 -2.34 -3.71
C ALA A 149 13.63 -1.45 -4.45
N LEU A 150 12.36 -1.93 -4.59
CA LEU A 150 11.30 -1.18 -5.26
C LEU A 150 10.85 0.03 -4.43
N ILE A 151 10.66 -0.12 -3.11
CA ILE A 151 10.31 0.97 -2.20
C ILE A 151 11.39 2.06 -2.22
N ALA A 152 12.66 1.71 -2.07
CA ALA A 152 13.73 2.68 -2.08
C ALA A 152 13.82 3.46 -3.41
N ARG A 153 13.48 2.83 -4.54
CA ARG A 153 13.38 3.51 -5.84
C ARG A 153 12.18 4.45 -5.90
N SER A 154 11.04 4.03 -5.35
CA SER A 154 9.84 4.85 -5.22
C SER A 154 10.12 6.11 -4.41
N LEU A 155 10.83 5.98 -3.27
CA LEU A 155 11.21 7.11 -2.44
C LEU A 155 12.15 8.09 -3.16
N ARG A 156 13.14 7.58 -3.89
CA ARG A 156 14.03 8.43 -4.70
C ARG A 156 13.27 9.15 -5.81
N LEU A 157 12.37 8.46 -6.51
CA LEU A 157 11.53 9.09 -7.53
C LEU A 157 10.75 10.28 -6.95
N LEU A 158 10.11 10.09 -5.79
CA LEU A 158 9.37 11.16 -5.12
C LEU A 158 10.30 12.30 -4.68
N ALA A 159 11.51 11.99 -4.20
CA ALA A 159 12.50 13.00 -3.85
C ALA A 159 12.94 13.81 -5.07
N ASP A 160 13.20 13.16 -6.21
CA ASP A 160 13.60 13.78 -7.46
C ASP A 160 12.47 14.68 -8.03
N GLU A 161 11.21 14.37 -7.75
CA GLU A 161 10.04 15.20 -8.07
C GLU A 161 9.79 16.32 -7.05
N GLY A 162 10.65 16.48 -6.03
CA GLY A 162 10.54 17.56 -5.04
C GLY A 162 9.47 17.33 -3.97
N VAL A 163 9.01 16.09 -3.79
CA VAL A 163 8.05 15.72 -2.76
C VAL A 163 8.75 15.68 -1.40
N ALA A 164 8.12 16.25 -0.37
CA ALA A 164 8.73 16.37 0.95
C ALA A 164 8.65 15.09 1.80
N GLU A 165 7.58 14.31 1.64
CA GLU A 165 7.34 13.11 2.44
C GLU A 165 6.61 12.03 1.64
N SER A 166 6.78 10.77 2.04
CA SER A 166 6.02 9.65 1.50
C SER A 166 5.23 8.95 2.59
N ALA A 167 3.97 8.59 2.28
CA ALA A 167 3.10 7.83 3.16
C ALA A 167 2.78 6.46 2.59
N LEU A 168 2.44 5.54 3.49
CA LEU A 168 1.79 4.27 3.19
C LEU A 168 0.87 3.85 4.32
N ALA A 169 -0.12 3.01 3.99
CA ALA A 169 -0.96 2.34 4.96
C ALA A 169 -0.64 0.83 4.99
N VAL A 170 -0.60 0.25 6.19
CA VAL A 170 -0.30 -1.17 6.35
C VAL A 170 -1.14 -1.79 7.43
N ASP A 171 -1.53 -3.04 7.20
CA ASP A 171 -2.15 -3.89 8.20
C ASP A 171 -1.16 -4.20 9.33
N GLY A 172 -1.52 -3.81 10.56
CA GLY A 172 -0.67 -4.00 11.74
C GLY A 172 -0.41 -5.47 12.08
N GLU A 173 -1.30 -6.37 11.65
CA GLU A 173 -1.20 -7.82 11.86
C GLU A 173 -0.68 -8.57 10.61
N ASN A 174 0.04 -7.87 9.75
CA ASN A 174 0.56 -8.44 8.52
C ASN A 174 1.54 -9.59 8.79
N LEU A 175 1.16 -10.80 8.37
CA LEU A 175 1.93 -12.04 8.56
C LEU A 175 3.21 -12.10 7.73
N THR A 176 3.38 -11.24 6.73
CA THR A 176 4.54 -11.24 5.82
C THR A 176 5.74 -10.49 6.38
N GLY A 177 5.60 -9.81 7.52
CA GLY A 177 6.65 -8.97 8.11
C GLY A 177 6.86 -7.65 7.35
N ALA A 178 5.85 -7.15 6.65
CA ALA A 178 5.90 -5.92 5.85
C ALA A 178 6.29 -4.69 6.69
N ASN A 179 5.82 -4.60 7.94
CA ASN A 179 6.17 -3.51 8.85
C ASN A 179 7.70 -3.33 9.00
N ARG A 180 8.45 -4.44 9.08
CA ARG A 180 9.91 -4.40 9.14
C ARG A 180 10.53 -3.93 7.82
N VAL A 181 9.98 -4.36 6.70
CA VAL A 181 10.43 -3.92 5.38
C VAL A 181 10.29 -2.40 5.22
N TYR A 182 9.17 -1.84 5.70
CA TYR A 182 8.94 -0.40 5.65
C TYR A 182 9.86 0.38 6.60
N ALA A 183 10.04 -0.12 7.82
CA ALA A 183 10.99 0.47 8.77
C ALA A 183 12.43 0.45 8.23
N ASP A 184 12.87 -0.65 7.58
CA ASP A 184 14.18 -0.75 6.93
C ASP A 184 14.34 0.28 5.77
N CYS A 185 13.23 0.75 5.19
CA CYS A 185 13.20 1.81 4.17
C CYS A 185 13.01 3.22 4.76
N GLY A 186 13.05 3.38 6.08
CA GLY A 186 12.96 4.68 6.76
C GLY A 186 11.54 5.14 7.11
N PHE A 187 10.52 4.32 6.90
CA PHE A 187 9.17 4.66 7.33
C PHE A 187 8.98 4.49 8.84
N GLN A 188 8.25 5.42 9.45
CA GLN A 188 7.91 5.40 10.87
C GLN A 188 6.38 5.41 11.04
N VAL A 189 5.87 4.69 12.03
CA VAL A 189 4.45 4.70 12.37
C VAL A 189 4.08 6.06 12.96
N VAL A 190 3.13 6.74 12.33
CA VAL A 190 2.63 8.05 12.79
C VAL A 190 1.20 7.99 13.30
N LYS A 191 0.40 7.04 12.84
CA LYS A 191 -0.95 6.81 13.34
C LYS A 191 -1.27 5.33 13.41
N ARG A 192 -2.14 5.01 14.38
CA ARG A 192 -2.72 3.67 14.53
C ARG A 192 -4.23 3.79 14.45
N ASN A 193 -4.81 3.24 13.40
CA ASN A 193 -6.24 3.21 13.15
C ASN A 193 -6.80 1.83 13.48
N ALA A 194 -8.04 1.75 13.92
CA ALA A 194 -8.69 0.49 14.28
C ALA A 194 -9.94 0.25 13.44
N ILE A 195 -10.16 -1.01 13.06
CA ILE A 195 -11.45 -1.48 12.58
C ILE A 195 -12.18 -2.11 13.76
N TYR A 196 -13.38 -1.61 14.02
CA TYR A 196 -14.33 -2.17 14.95
C TYR A 196 -15.35 -3.00 14.19
N ARG A 197 -15.79 -4.10 14.80
CA ARG A 197 -16.74 -5.03 14.21
C ARG A 197 -17.87 -5.34 15.16
N LYS A 198 -19.08 -5.45 14.60
CA LYS A 198 -20.27 -5.97 15.29
C LYS A 198 -20.98 -6.96 14.35
N PRO A 199 -21.36 -8.17 14.82
CA PRO A 199 -22.23 -9.07 14.09
C PRO A 199 -23.57 -8.38 13.79
N LEU A 200 -24.13 -8.64 12.61
CA LEU A 200 -25.50 -8.25 12.30
C LEU A 200 -26.41 -9.27 12.98
N GLU A 201 -27.25 -8.80 13.90
CA GLU A 201 -28.34 -9.62 14.42
C GLU A 201 -29.41 -9.71 13.32
N VAL A 202 -29.67 -10.90 12.79
CA VAL A 202 -30.70 -11.20 11.79
C VAL A 202 -31.98 -11.63 12.51
#